data_5a7366033a63cd18f4cb302ba374fff4
#
_entry.id   5a7366033a63cd18f4cb302ba374fff4
#
_cell.length_a   1.000
_cell.length_b   1.000
_cell.length_c   1.000
_cell.angle_alpha   90.00
_cell.angle_beta   90.00
_cell.angle_gamma   90.00
#
_symmetry.space_group_name_H-M   'P 1'
#
loop_
_entity.id
_entity.type
_entity.pdbx_description
1 polymer ?
#
loop_
_entity_poly.entity_id
_entity_poly.type
_entity_poly.pdbx_seq_one_letter_code
_entity_poly.pdbx_strand_id
1 'polypeptide(L)'
;MEKATNKPLDNYTKWVACWGNATSITDRKECVYAKDITLRYPIRICFSGSKLRFRFSNLTGTEPVTISKAFVALRGVDAYQPIAITLDGQSRFRIEPGRERTSDAIECPVRRGEVIEVSLYLADFTQMNAGTLITGPLSKGQYSYGDFAESRELPLELTRNTNWFYFLNTIDVWTEEQNHALVCYGDSITAQSWPDYLAMRCFDEGLDRVAIIRRAVSGTRILRQYDCITYQAYGLKGATRFPIEMNVAGAKAVIIQHGINDIIHPVGTDVNPFRPWSDMPTCEQLEKGMEELYVAHARQLGVAVWAGTLLPIQGWRTYTDERDALRQAFNQWMRTSPLFDGCVDFDRAVRDPEQPK
;
A
#
# COMPACT_ATOMS: atom_id res chain seq x y z
N MET A 1 14.14 29.37 -10.12
CA MET A 1 15.03 28.59 -9.25
C MET A 1 15.04 29.22 -7.87
N GLU A 2 14.10 28.83 -7.01
CA GLU A 2 14.11 29.26 -5.61
C GLU A 2 15.23 28.54 -4.87
N LYS A 3 16.03 29.31 -4.16
CA LYS A 3 17.10 28.78 -3.30
C LYS A 3 16.46 27.93 -2.19
N ALA A 4 16.76 26.62 -2.20
CA ALA A 4 16.41 25.74 -1.09
C ALA A 4 16.93 26.36 0.21
N THR A 5 16.02 26.81 1.06
CA THR A 5 16.36 27.33 2.38
C THR A 5 16.93 26.19 3.20
N ASN A 6 18.21 26.31 3.58
CA ASN A 6 18.84 25.45 4.60
C ASN A 6 18.12 25.72 5.95
N LYS A 7 16.99 25.08 6.21
CA LYS A 7 16.42 25.05 7.54
C LYS A 7 17.31 24.17 8.44
N PRO A 8 17.61 24.59 9.67
CA PRO A 8 18.34 23.78 10.63
C PRO A 8 17.62 22.46 10.88
N LEU A 9 18.37 21.36 11.05
CA LEU A 9 17.89 20.01 11.34
C LEU A 9 17.16 19.88 12.70
N ASP A 10 17.11 20.95 13.48
CA ASP A 10 16.64 20.95 14.87
C ASP A 10 15.12 21.01 15.06
N ASN A 11 14.33 21.13 13.97
CA ASN A 11 12.86 21.28 14.05
C ASN A 11 12.08 19.97 13.78
N TYR A 12 12.76 18.85 13.71
CA TYR A 12 12.09 17.56 13.47
C TYR A 12 11.71 16.93 14.80
N THR A 13 10.43 16.58 14.97
CA THR A 13 9.86 16.24 16.28
C THR A 13 9.13 14.91 16.30
N LYS A 14 8.78 14.34 15.12
CA LYS A 14 8.00 13.11 15.06
C LYS A 14 8.26 12.26 13.82
N TRP A 15 7.90 11.01 13.93
CA TRP A 15 7.83 10.09 12.81
C TRP A 15 6.56 10.26 12.02
N VAL A 16 6.70 10.37 10.68
CA VAL A 16 5.58 10.35 9.75
C VAL A 16 5.90 9.41 8.60
N ALA A 17 4.96 8.54 8.25
CA ALA A 17 5.11 7.68 7.09
C ALA A 17 5.16 8.54 5.81
N CYS A 18 6.18 8.34 5.01
CA CYS A 18 6.36 9.04 3.72
C CYS A 18 6.08 8.13 2.51
N TRP A 19 6.07 6.84 2.73
CA TRP A 19 5.72 5.82 1.73
C TRP A 19 5.16 4.58 2.42
N GLY A 20 4.27 3.86 1.74
CA GLY A 20 3.78 2.60 2.28
C GLY A 20 2.93 1.81 1.30
N ASN A 21 2.89 0.50 1.54
CA ASN A 21 2.12 -0.49 0.82
C ASN A 21 1.42 -1.44 1.78
N ALA A 22 0.36 -2.10 1.29
CA ALA A 22 -0.20 -3.26 1.97
C ALA A 22 0.71 -4.48 1.83
N THR A 23 0.43 -5.53 2.58
CA THR A 23 1.05 -6.84 2.41
C THR A 23 -0.02 -7.88 2.08
N SER A 24 0.22 -8.67 1.06
CA SER A 24 -0.65 -9.74 0.60
C SER A 24 0.14 -10.98 0.22
N ILE A 25 -0.57 -12.07 0.00
CA ILE A 25 -0.04 -13.31 -0.57
C ILE A 25 0.21 -13.07 -2.06
N THR A 26 1.43 -13.33 -2.52
CA THR A 26 1.84 -13.03 -3.89
C THR A 26 1.49 -14.11 -4.90
N ASP A 27 1.30 -15.34 -4.45
CA ASP A 27 0.96 -16.46 -5.32
C ASP A 27 -0.41 -17.05 -5.00
N ARG A 28 -1.07 -17.52 -6.06
CA ARG A 28 -2.42 -18.11 -6.00
C ARG A 28 -2.41 -19.64 -6.03
N LYS A 29 -1.30 -20.26 -6.42
CA LYS A 29 -1.22 -21.69 -6.70
C LYS A 29 -0.06 -22.39 -6.01
N GLU A 30 1.11 -21.82 -6.15
CA GLU A 30 2.37 -22.38 -5.65
C GLU A 30 3.20 -21.27 -5.02
N CYS A 31 3.90 -21.59 -3.95
CA CYS A 31 4.86 -20.66 -3.37
C CYS A 31 6.03 -20.47 -4.33
N VAL A 32 6.28 -19.23 -4.72
CA VAL A 32 7.46 -18.87 -5.49
C VAL A 32 8.62 -18.65 -4.54
N TYR A 33 9.75 -19.23 -4.85
CA TYR A 33 11.01 -19.02 -4.12
C TYR A 33 12.01 -18.27 -4.98
N ALA A 34 12.75 -17.36 -4.36
CA ALA A 34 13.89 -16.70 -4.96
C ALA A 34 15.15 -16.96 -4.13
N LYS A 35 16.30 -16.95 -4.78
CA LYS A 35 17.62 -17.12 -4.16
C LYS A 35 18.61 -16.23 -4.88
N ASP A 36 19.60 -15.73 -4.15
CA ASP A 36 20.66 -14.89 -4.68
C ASP A 36 20.10 -13.72 -5.54
N ILE A 37 19.20 -12.93 -4.93
CA ILE A 37 18.46 -11.87 -5.61
C ILE A 37 18.55 -10.58 -4.84
N THR A 38 18.80 -9.47 -5.53
CA THR A 38 18.66 -8.12 -5.02
C THR A 38 17.37 -7.50 -5.53
N LEU A 39 16.52 -7.04 -4.62
CA LEU A 39 15.33 -6.22 -4.89
C LEU A 39 15.72 -4.76 -4.70
N ARG A 40 15.32 -3.87 -5.61
CA ARG A 40 15.59 -2.42 -5.50
C ARG A 40 14.34 -1.61 -5.78
N TYR A 41 14.02 -0.73 -4.83
CA TYR A 41 12.83 0.11 -4.86
C TYR A 41 13.20 1.58 -4.80
N PRO A 42 13.12 2.33 -5.92
CA PRO A 42 13.26 3.79 -5.92
C PRO A 42 12.00 4.43 -5.35
N ILE A 43 12.15 5.27 -4.35
CA ILE A 43 11.03 5.90 -3.61
C ILE A 43 11.28 7.39 -3.49
N ARG A 44 10.33 8.20 -3.97
CA ARG A 44 10.38 9.66 -3.84
C ARG A 44 9.96 10.08 -2.42
N ILE A 45 10.79 10.89 -1.79
CA ILE A 45 10.57 11.42 -0.45
C ILE A 45 9.56 12.58 -0.50
N CYS A 46 8.54 12.53 0.36
CA CYS A 46 7.49 13.54 0.45
C CYS A 46 7.85 14.71 1.38
N PHE A 47 8.70 14.47 2.40
CA PHE A 47 9.08 15.44 3.42
C PHE A 47 10.59 15.52 3.56
N SER A 48 11.10 16.70 3.94
CA SER A 48 12.46 16.78 4.47
C SER A 48 12.51 16.20 5.89
N GLY A 49 13.61 15.54 6.23
CA GLY A 49 13.81 14.93 7.54
C GLY A 49 15.26 14.51 7.77
N SER A 50 15.58 14.11 9.01
CA SER A 50 16.95 13.76 9.40
C SER A 50 17.19 12.26 9.48
N LYS A 51 16.15 11.47 9.77
CA LYS A 51 16.28 10.02 9.98
C LYS A 51 15.21 9.28 9.22
N LEU A 52 15.52 8.04 8.86
CA LEU A 52 14.60 7.08 8.27
C LEU A 52 14.48 5.84 9.14
N ARG A 53 13.33 5.16 9.09
CA ARG A 53 13.15 3.79 9.56
C ARG A 53 12.23 3.05 8.60
N PHE A 54 12.41 1.74 8.54
CA PHE A 54 11.78 0.88 7.55
C PHE A 54 10.99 -0.21 8.26
N ARG A 55 9.72 -0.40 7.88
CA ARG A 55 8.96 -1.55 8.33
C ARG A 55 8.99 -2.62 7.26
N PHE A 56 9.39 -3.81 7.68
CA PHE A 56 9.38 -5.01 6.86
C PHE A 56 8.26 -5.93 7.32
N SER A 57 7.59 -6.57 6.36
CA SER A 57 6.42 -7.41 6.61
C SER A 57 6.60 -8.80 5.99
N ASN A 58 6.39 -9.82 6.81
CA ASN A 58 6.19 -11.20 6.41
C ASN A 58 4.81 -11.69 6.89
N LEU A 59 3.84 -10.77 6.92
CA LEU A 59 2.51 -10.97 7.50
C LEU A 59 1.77 -12.15 6.86
N THR A 60 1.96 -12.36 5.57
CA THR A 60 1.28 -13.41 4.79
C THR A 60 2.19 -14.58 4.43
N GLY A 61 3.47 -14.52 4.80
CA GLY A 61 4.40 -15.62 4.61
C GLY A 61 4.10 -16.79 5.56
N THR A 62 4.40 -18.00 5.12
CA THR A 62 4.30 -19.23 5.93
C THR A 62 5.65 -19.75 6.39
N GLU A 63 6.72 -19.18 5.85
CA GLU A 63 8.11 -19.47 6.21
C GLU A 63 8.83 -18.19 6.67
N PRO A 64 9.86 -18.31 7.49
CA PRO A 64 10.66 -17.16 7.88
C PRO A 64 11.41 -16.59 6.68
N VAL A 65 11.52 -15.26 6.65
CA VAL A 65 12.30 -14.55 5.64
C VAL A 65 13.58 -14.00 6.28
N THR A 66 14.71 -14.32 5.68
CA THR A 66 16.01 -13.74 6.08
C THR A 66 16.43 -12.70 5.05
N ILE A 67 16.47 -11.44 5.46
CA ILE A 67 17.07 -10.37 4.67
C ILE A 67 18.56 -10.37 5.00
N SER A 68 19.37 -10.77 4.03
CA SER A 68 20.82 -10.94 4.22
C SER A 68 21.56 -9.62 4.27
N LYS A 69 21.09 -8.63 3.46
CA LYS A 69 21.54 -7.25 3.48
C LYS A 69 20.36 -6.33 3.15
N ALA A 70 20.31 -5.19 3.78
CA ALA A 70 19.39 -4.12 3.45
C ALA A 70 20.12 -2.78 3.46
N PHE A 71 19.95 -1.97 2.42
CA PHE A 71 20.60 -0.67 2.30
C PHE A 71 19.64 0.38 1.78
N VAL A 72 19.89 1.63 2.15
CA VAL A 72 19.29 2.81 1.53
C VAL A 72 20.38 3.75 1.04
N ALA A 73 20.16 4.34 -0.14
CA ALA A 73 21.04 5.36 -0.69
C ALA A 73 20.24 6.46 -1.38
N LEU A 74 20.78 7.67 -1.42
CA LEU A 74 20.23 8.75 -2.25
C LEU A 74 20.58 8.50 -3.71
N ARG A 75 19.59 8.62 -4.58
CA ARG A 75 19.76 8.50 -6.03
C ARG A 75 20.22 9.83 -6.63
N GLY A 76 21.12 9.75 -7.63
CA GLY A 76 21.52 10.91 -8.41
C GLY A 76 22.50 11.87 -7.72
N VAL A 77 23.12 11.44 -6.61
CA VAL A 77 24.19 12.20 -5.93
C VAL A 77 25.57 11.74 -6.41
N ASP A 78 26.54 12.65 -6.48
CA ASP A 78 27.89 12.34 -6.95
C ASP A 78 28.59 11.32 -6.06
N ALA A 79 28.52 11.49 -4.75
CA ALA A 79 29.02 10.57 -3.76
C ALA A 79 27.92 9.57 -3.36
N TYR A 80 27.86 8.42 -4.02
CA TYR A 80 26.96 7.35 -3.65
C TYR A 80 27.44 6.69 -2.34
N GLN A 81 26.64 6.77 -1.31
CA GLN A 81 26.94 6.23 0.02
C GLN A 81 25.75 5.40 0.51
N PRO A 82 25.75 4.08 0.31
CA PRO A 82 24.73 3.22 0.85
C PRO A 82 24.85 3.12 2.38
N ILE A 83 23.75 3.34 3.08
CA ILE A 83 23.65 3.23 4.54
C ILE A 83 22.96 1.92 4.85
N ALA A 84 23.57 1.09 5.71
CA ALA A 84 22.97 -0.16 6.12
C ALA A 84 21.68 0.05 6.93
N ILE A 85 20.65 -0.69 6.60
CA ILE A 85 19.43 -0.79 7.38
C ILE A 85 19.58 -1.98 8.33
N THR A 86 19.55 -1.72 9.63
CA THR A 86 19.72 -2.74 10.66
C THR A 86 18.41 -2.99 11.42
N LEU A 87 18.34 -4.13 12.08
CA LEU A 87 17.25 -4.48 12.97
C LEU A 87 17.87 -5.05 14.26
N ASP A 88 17.62 -4.38 15.38
CA ASP A 88 18.27 -4.67 16.66
C ASP A 88 19.82 -4.66 16.55
N GLY A 89 20.37 -3.73 15.77
CA GLY A 89 21.82 -3.59 15.51
C GLY A 89 22.38 -4.63 14.53
N GLN A 90 21.55 -5.51 13.97
CA GLN A 90 22.01 -6.56 13.05
C GLN A 90 21.73 -6.20 11.61
N SER A 91 22.73 -6.29 10.73
CA SER A 91 22.58 -6.06 9.28
C SER A 91 21.94 -7.24 8.55
N ARG A 92 22.08 -8.45 9.09
CA ARG A 92 21.36 -9.64 8.65
C ARG A 92 20.26 -9.93 9.67
N PHE A 93 19.01 -9.94 9.25
CA PHE A 93 17.90 -10.13 10.17
C PHE A 93 16.81 -11.04 9.58
N ARG A 94 16.05 -11.65 10.47
CA ARG A 94 14.99 -12.60 10.16
C ARG A 94 13.64 -12.08 10.60
N ILE A 95 12.62 -12.32 9.76
CA ILE A 95 11.23 -11.97 10.03
C ILE A 95 10.42 -13.25 10.02
N GLU A 96 9.82 -13.57 11.15
CA GLU A 96 9.00 -14.77 11.30
C GLU A 96 7.68 -14.66 10.51
N PRO A 97 7.05 -15.79 10.15
CA PRO A 97 5.74 -15.81 9.52
C PRO A 97 4.70 -15.05 10.35
N GLY A 98 3.84 -14.30 9.67
CA GLY A 98 2.79 -13.52 10.33
C GLY A 98 3.29 -12.32 11.13
N ARG A 99 4.54 -11.89 10.94
CA ARG A 99 5.15 -10.79 11.68
C ARG A 99 5.59 -9.65 10.80
N GLU A 100 5.57 -8.46 11.41
CA GLU A 100 6.20 -7.25 10.89
C GLU A 100 7.28 -6.77 11.87
N ARG A 101 8.34 -6.20 11.35
CA ARG A 101 9.44 -5.65 12.14
C ARG A 101 9.83 -4.28 11.60
N THR A 102 10.06 -3.35 12.52
CA THR A 102 10.57 -2.02 12.18
C THR A 102 12.08 -1.98 12.43
N SER A 103 12.83 -1.49 11.46
CA SER A 103 14.29 -1.31 11.57
C SER A 103 14.68 -0.34 12.68
N ASP A 104 15.94 -0.36 13.03
CA ASP A 104 16.55 0.74 13.77
C ASP A 104 16.38 2.04 12.97
N ALA A 105 16.32 3.16 13.68
CA ALA A 105 16.38 4.48 13.06
C ALA A 105 17.80 4.73 12.54
N ILE A 106 17.92 5.17 11.30
CA ILE A 106 19.20 5.50 10.69
C ILE A 106 19.30 6.99 10.40
N GLU A 107 20.46 7.57 10.68
CA GLU A 107 20.79 8.95 10.29
C GLU A 107 20.91 9.02 8.77
N CYS A 108 19.90 9.55 8.12
CA CYS A 108 19.83 9.70 6.68
C CYS A 108 19.06 10.99 6.35
N PRO A 109 19.75 12.14 6.34
CA PRO A 109 19.12 13.40 5.97
C PRO A 109 18.59 13.34 4.55
N VAL A 110 17.31 13.64 4.40
CA VAL A 110 16.60 13.65 3.12
C VAL A 110 15.84 14.95 2.92
N ARG A 111 15.67 15.33 1.66
CA ARG A 111 14.89 16.51 1.27
C ARG A 111 13.67 16.09 0.47
N ARG A 112 12.61 16.88 0.59
CA ARG A 112 11.41 16.72 -0.23
C ARG A 112 11.77 16.66 -1.73
N GLY A 113 11.28 15.67 -2.42
CA GLY A 113 11.51 15.44 -3.86
C GLY A 113 12.73 14.58 -4.20
N GLU A 114 13.65 14.37 -3.26
CA GLU A 114 14.73 13.41 -3.46
C GLU A 114 14.18 11.98 -3.61
N VAL A 115 14.94 11.14 -4.31
CA VAL A 115 14.64 9.73 -4.47
C VAL A 115 15.66 8.93 -3.70
N ILE A 116 15.18 8.09 -2.78
CA ILE A 116 16.00 7.07 -2.14
C ILE A 116 15.83 5.73 -2.89
N GLU A 117 16.87 4.93 -2.90
CA GLU A 117 16.83 3.54 -3.36
C GLU A 117 16.96 2.62 -2.16
N VAL A 118 15.92 1.81 -1.91
CA VAL A 118 15.96 0.75 -0.89
C VAL A 118 16.31 -0.55 -1.59
N SER A 119 17.44 -1.14 -1.20
CA SER A 119 17.93 -2.41 -1.75
C SER A 119 17.90 -3.50 -0.69
N LEU A 120 17.31 -4.65 -1.03
CA LEU A 120 17.22 -5.83 -0.18
C LEU A 120 17.90 -7.00 -0.90
N TYR A 121 18.87 -7.65 -0.26
CA TYR A 121 19.50 -8.85 -0.79
C TYR A 121 19.06 -10.09 -0.02
N LEU A 122 18.62 -11.10 -0.76
CA LEU A 122 18.18 -12.40 -0.27
C LEU A 122 19.15 -13.47 -0.78
N ALA A 123 20.09 -13.89 0.06
CA ALA A 123 21.14 -14.83 -0.32
C ALA A 123 20.62 -16.26 -0.44
N ASP A 124 19.68 -16.64 0.45
CA ASP A 124 19.19 -18.01 0.59
C ASP A 124 17.82 -18.17 -0.10
N PHE A 125 17.37 -19.41 -0.28
CA PHE A 125 16.02 -19.68 -0.74
C PHE A 125 15.00 -18.99 0.17
N THR A 126 14.26 -18.06 -0.39
CA THR A 126 13.31 -17.23 0.32
C THR A 126 11.94 -17.36 -0.32
N GLN A 127 10.93 -17.66 0.49
CA GLN A 127 9.54 -17.68 0.07
C GLN A 127 9.08 -16.25 -0.26
N MET A 128 8.74 -16.01 -1.52
CA MET A 128 8.28 -14.70 -2.00
C MET A 128 6.75 -14.53 -1.83
N ASN A 129 6.25 -14.81 -0.63
CA ASN A 129 4.82 -14.88 -0.33
C ASN A 129 4.32 -13.72 0.53
N ALA A 130 5.09 -12.66 0.68
CA ALA A 130 4.69 -11.45 1.40
C ALA A 130 5.07 -10.22 0.56
N GLY A 131 4.10 -9.70 -0.17
CA GLY A 131 4.29 -8.55 -1.05
C GLY A 131 2.97 -8.05 -1.60
N THR A 132 3.03 -7.06 -2.45
CA THR A 132 1.85 -6.54 -3.13
C THR A 132 2.18 -6.12 -4.56
N LEU A 133 1.22 -6.35 -5.44
CA LEU A 133 1.27 -5.83 -6.81
C LEU A 133 0.59 -4.46 -6.83
N ILE A 134 1.36 -3.45 -7.18
CA ILE A 134 0.86 -2.09 -7.36
C ILE A 134 1.30 -1.54 -8.71
N THR A 135 0.51 -0.64 -9.27
CA THR A 135 0.84 0.01 -10.54
C THR A 135 0.69 1.52 -10.43
N GLY A 136 1.52 2.23 -11.14
CA GLY A 136 1.50 3.68 -11.20
C GLY A 136 2.86 4.25 -11.58
N PRO A 137 2.93 5.55 -11.87
CA PRO A 137 4.16 6.21 -12.28
C PRO A 137 5.25 6.22 -11.19
N LEU A 138 4.86 6.17 -9.90
CA LEU A 138 5.78 6.12 -8.75
C LEU A 138 5.97 4.70 -8.20
N SER A 139 5.30 3.71 -8.78
CA SER A 139 5.23 2.33 -8.29
C SER A 139 6.04 1.38 -9.18
N LYS A 140 7.34 1.62 -9.24
CA LYS A 140 8.28 0.82 -10.06
C LYS A 140 9.41 0.33 -9.19
N GLY A 141 9.71 -0.96 -9.31
CA GLY A 141 10.86 -1.59 -8.69
C GLY A 141 11.71 -2.31 -9.73
N GLN A 142 12.84 -2.82 -9.28
CA GLN A 142 13.76 -3.65 -10.06
C GLN A 142 14.22 -4.82 -9.22
N TYR A 143 14.60 -5.90 -9.87
CA TYR A 143 15.36 -6.97 -9.25
C TYR A 143 16.50 -7.42 -10.17
N SER A 144 17.56 -7.94 -9.57
CA SER A 144 18.70 -8.53 -10.26
C SER A 144 19.17 -9.76 -9.50
N TYR A 145 19.59 -10.79 -10.21
CA TYR A 145 20.23 -11.94 -9.59
C TYR A 145 21.64 -11.56 -9.19
N GLY A 146 22.06 -11.93 -7.97
CA GLY A 146 23.32 -11.59 -7.34
C GLY A 146 23.20 -10.53 -6.24
N ASP A 147 24.31 -10.33 -5.52
CA ASP A 147 24.43 -9.34 -4.43
C ASP A 147 24.86 -7.98 -4.98
N PHE A 148 23.90 -7.11 -5.18
CA PHE A 148 24.12 -5.72 -5.59
C PHE A 148 23.48 -4.72 -4.60
N ALA A 149 23.26 -5.14 -3.35
CA ALA A 149 22.58 -4.29 -2.37
C ALA A 149 23.32 -2.98 -2.11
N GLU A 150 24.64 -2.99 -2.15
CA GLU A 150 25.51 -1.82 -1.94
C GLU A 150 25.95 -1.13 -3.22
N SER A 151 25.65 -1.73 -4.39
CA SER A 151 26.10 -1.20 -5.68
C SER A 151 25.26 0.00 -6.11
N ARG A 152 25.93 1.00 -6.71
CA ARG A 152 25.23 2.17 -7.27
C ARG A 152 24.28 1.77 -8.38
N GLU A 153 24.68 0.86 -9.23
CA GLU A 153 23.91 0.40 -10.37
C GLU A 153 23.70 -1.11 -10.32
N LEU A 154 22.59 -1.57 -10.86
CA LEU A 154 22.33 -2.97 -11.12
C LEU A 154 22.83 -3.31 -12.52
N PRO A 155 23.42 -4.52 -12.75
CA PRO A 155 23.89 -4.93 -14.08
C PRO A 155 22.71 -5.06 -15.06
N LEU A 156 22.76 -4.36 -16.18
CA LEU A 156 21.65 -4.25 -17.14
C LEU A 156 21.15 -5.60 -17.65
N GLU A 157 22.06 -6.51 -17.95
CA GLU A 157 21.74 -7.84 -18.49
C GLU A 157 21.00 -8.74 -17.51
N LEU A 158 21.23 -8.56 -16.20
CA LEU A 158 20.61 -9.36 -15.12
C LEU A 158 19.39 -8.69 -14.52
N THR A 159 19.14 -7.42 -14.83
CA THR A 159 18.09 -6.63 -14.20
C THR A 159 16.76 -6.72 -14.93
N ARG A 160 15.69 -6.84 -14.17
CA ARG A 160 14.31 -6.81 -14.65
C ARG A 160 13.49 -5.81 -13.84
N ASN A 161 12.52 -5.19 -14.52
CA ASN A 161 11.54 -4.34 -13.85
C ASN A 161 10.47 -5.19 -13.17
N THR A 162 9.93 -4.69 -12.06
CA THR A 162 8.82 -5.31 -11.35
C THR A 162 7.86 -4.27 -10.78
N ASN A 163 6.60 -4.64 -10.69
CA ASN A 163 5.57 -3.92 -9.93
C ASN A 163 5.23 -4.63 -8.62
N TRP A 164 5.91 -5.72 -8.32
CA TRP A 164 5.82 -6.40 -7.03
C TRP A 164 6.77 -5.77 -6.02
N PHE A 165 6.21 -5.39 -4.88
CA PHE A 165 6.95 -4.90 -3.72
C PHE A 165 6.92 -5.97 -2.64
N TYR A 166 8.04 -6.62 -2.44
CA TYR A 166 8.22 -7.68 -1.46
C TYR A 166 8.81 -7.15 -0.18
N PHE A 167 8.27 -7.58 0.93
CA PHE A 167 8.73 -7.37 2.30
C PHE A 167 8.75 -5.92 2.78
N LEU A 168 9.06 -4.93 1.97
CA LEU A 168 9.05 -3.53 2.35
C LEU A 168 7.60 -3.03 2.45
N ASN A 169 7.18 -2.62 3.66
CA ASN A 169 5.81 -2.23 3.94
C ASN A 169 5.63 -0.71 4.14
N THR A 170 6.51 -0.08 4.92
CA THR A 170 6.40 1.35 5.23
C THR A 170 7.78 1.97 5.39
N ILE A 171 7.91 3.22 5.01
CA ILE A 171 9.07 4.06 5.29
C ILE A 171 8.57 5.28 6.06
N ASP A 172 9.12 5.48 7.25
CA ASP A 172 8.86 6.66 8.06
C ASP A 172 10.07 7.60 8.02
N VAL A 173 9.79 8.90 8.05
CA VAL A 173 10.78 9.99 8.15
C VAL A 173 10.60 10.69 9.49
N TRP A 174 11.70 10.99 10.18
CA TRP A 174 11.71 11.90 11.33
C TRP A 174 11.69 13.32 10.82
N THR A 175 10.57 14.04 11.03
CA THR A 175 10.22 15.25 10.30
C THR A 175 9.48 16.28 11.16
N GLU A 176 9.05 17.39 10.55
CA GLU A 176 8.34 18.51 11.20
C GLU A 176 6.98 18.08 11.76
N GLU A 177 6.54 18.75 12.84
CA GLU A 177 5.29 18.45 13.57
C GLU A 177 4.03 18.54 12.69
N GLN A 178 3.99 19.48 11.74
CA GLN A 178 2.83 19.72 10.90
C GLN A 178 2.68 18.71 9.74
N ASN A 179 3.71 17.91 9.46
CA ASN A 179 3.64 16.89 8.41
C ASN A 179 2.74 15.72 8.85
N HIS A 180 2.03 15.13 7.90
CA HIS A 180 1.09 14.05 8.18
C HIS A 180 0.92 13.11 6.99
N ALA A 181 0.30 11.96 7.24
CA ALA A 181 -0.02 10.97 6.23
C ALA A 181 -1.53 10.92 5.95
N LEU A 182 -1.87 10.80 4.67
CA LEU A 182 -3.18 10.42 4.16
C LEU A 182 -3.11 8.98 3.67
N VAL A 183 -3.92 8.10 4.24
CA VAL A 183 -3.98 6.70 3.85
C VAL A 183 -5.00 6.51 2.73
N CYS A 184 -4.63 5.81 1.65
CA CYS A 184 -5.52 5.37 0.59
C CYS A 184 -5.75 3.86 0.78
N TYR A 185 -6.89 3.51 1.35
CA TYR A 185 -7.26 2.13 1.67
C TYR A 185 -8.25 1.57 0.64
N GLY A 186 -8.03 0.33 0.19
CA GLY A 186 -8.94 -0.29 -0.76
C GLY A 186 -8.49 -1.62 -1.35
N ASP A 187 -9.02 -1.89 -2.52
CA ASP A 187 -8.79 -3.10 -3.32
C ASP A 187 -7.89 -2.85 -4.55
N SER A 188 -8.12 -3.60 -5.67
CA SER A 188 -7.35 -3.47 -6.90
C SER A 188 -7.44 -2.07 -7.53
N ILE A 189 -8.52 -1.34 -7.35
CA ILE A 189 -8.68 0.01 -7.90
C ILE A 189 -7.73 0.98 -7.19
N THR A 190 -7.61 0.85 -5.87
CA THR A 190 -6.66 1.64 -5.07
C THR A 190 -5.21 1.12 -5.21
N ALA A 191 -5.00 -0.16 -5.52
CA ALA A 191 -3.68 -0.70 -5.83
C ALA A 191 -3.13 -0.22 -7.18
N GLN A 192 -3.96 0.37 -8.04
CA GLN A 192 -3.56 1.00 -9.28
C GLN A 192 -3.08 2.44 -9.08
N SER A 193 -3.08 3.21 -10.13
CA SER A 193 -2.31 4.45 -10.28
C SER A 193 -2.88 5.69 -9.58
N TRP A 194 -4.15 5.72 -9.16
CA TRP A 194 -4.72 6.97 -8.65
C TRP A 194 -4.01 7.51 -7.38
N PRO A 195 -3.52 6.69 -6.43
CA PRO A 195 -2.77 7.24 -5.29
C PRO A 195 -1.43 7.86 -5.71
N ASP A 196 -0.77 7.30 -6.75
CA ASP A 196 0.45 7.89 -7.29
C ASP A 196 0.19 9.25 -7.94
N TYR A 197 -0.89 9.37 -8.74
CA TYR A 197 -1.29 10.66 -9.33
C TYR A 197 -1.68 11.68 -8.26
N LEU A 198 -2.36 11.26 -7.20
CA LEU A 198 -2.65 12.13 -6.06
C LEU A 198 -1.35 12.62 -5.41
N ALA A 199 -0.38 11.73 -5.18
CA ALA A 199 0.92 12.10 -4.63
C ALA A 199 1.71 13.05 -5.54
N MET A 200 1.67 12.83 -6.86
CA MET A 200 2.28 13.72 -7.83
C MET A 200 1.62 15.11 -7.82
N ARG A 201 0.30 15.14 -7.83
CA ARG A 201 -0.46 16.39 -7.77
C ARG A 201 -0.20 17.17 -6.49
N CYS A 202 -0.18 16.50 -5.33
CA CYS A 202 0.21 17.16 -4.07
C CYS A 202 1.62 17.76 -4.15
N PHE A 203 2.53 17.06 -4.83
CA PHE A 203 3.89 17.58 -5.03
C PHE A 203 3.90 18.79 -5.94
N ASP A 204 3.23 18.75 -7.08
CA ASP A 204 3.23 19.79 -8.11
C ASP A 204 2.49 21.06 -7.65
N GLU A 205 1.42 20.90 -6.86
CA GLU A 205 0.65 22.02 -6.30
C GLU A 205 1.24 22.57 -4.97
N GLY A 206 2.39 22.07 -4.53
CA GLY A 206 3.06 22.56 -3.32
C GLY A 206 2.37 22.16 -2.01
N LEU A 207 1.54 21.12 -2.00
CA LEU A 207 0.97 20.53 -0.79
C LEU A 207 2.06 19.70 -0.11
N ASP A 208 2.97 20.36 0.56
CA ASP A 208 4.26 19.83 1.01
C ASP A 208 4.20 19.14 2.40
N ARG A 209 3.01 19.09 3.03
CA ARG A 209 2.82 18.58 4.38
C ARG A 209 2.09 17.23 4.44
N VAL A 210 1.73 16.68 3.29
CA VAL A 210 0.98 15.43 3.20
C VAL A 210 1.75 14.36 2.42
N ALA A 211 1.85 13.16 2.97
CA ALA A 211 2.28 11.95 2.27
C ALA A 211 1.08 11.07 1.93
N ILE A 212 1.08 10.48 0.77
CA ILE A 212 0.05 9.55 0.32
C ILE A 212 0.54 8.12 0.57
N ILE A 213 -0.14 7.42 1.46
CA ILE A 213 0.21 6.05 1.88
C ILE A 213 -0.80 5.08 1.32
N ARG A 214 -0.38 4.19 0.44
CA ARG A 214 -1.25 3.17 -0.15
C ARG A 214 -1.41 1.98 0.80
N ARG A 215 -2.65 1.52 1.00
CA ARG A 215 -3.00 0.31 1.73
C ARG A 215 -4.07 -0.44 0.94
N ALA A 216 -3.64 -1.10 -0.13
CA ALA A 216 -4.56 -1.70 -1.08
C ALA A 216 -4.13 -3.09 -1.52
N VAL A 217 -5.08 -4.02 -1.59
CA VAL A 217 -4.86 -5.41 -2.03
C VAL A 217 -5.93 -5.81 -3.02
N SER A 218 -5.50 -6.25 -4.19
CA SER A 218 -6.40 -6.67 -5.28
C SER A 218 -7.31 -7.82 -4.85
N GLY A 219 -8.60 -7.71 -5.18
CA GLY A 219 -9.58 -8.76 -4.96
C GLY A 219 -10.17 -8.84 -3.56
N THR A 220 -9.69 -8.01 -2.62
CA THR A 220 -10.20 -8.02 -1.24
C THR A 220 -11.64 -7.51 -1.15
N ARG A 221 -12.37 -8.04 -0.16
CA ARG A 221 -13.75 -7.71 0.18
C ARG A 221 -13.83 -7.14 1.59
N ILE A 222 -14.86 -6.37 1.89
CA ILE A 222 -15.12 -5.85 3.24
C ILE A 222 -15.48 -7.02 4.18
N LEU A 223 -16.48 -7.81 3.78
CA LEU A 223 -17.19 -8.73 4.66
C LEU A 223 -16.66 -10.15 4.64
N ARG A 224 -16.14 -10.61 3.50
CA ARG A 224 -15.81 -12.00 3.26
C ARG A 224 -14.35 -12.18 2.86
N GLN A 225 -13.80 -13.31 3.25
CA GLN A 225 -12.48 -13.79 2.82
C GLN A 225 -12.66 -15.07 2.02
N TYR A 226 -11.76 -15.31 1.09
CA TYR A 226 -11.69 -16.62 0.42
C TYR A 226 -10.86 -17.58 1.24
N ASP A 227 -11.42 -18.75 1.50
CA ASP A 227 -10.78 -19.82 2.29
C ASP A 227 -10.24 -20.95 1.39
N CYS A 228 -9.89 -20.64 0.15
CA CYS A 228 -9.34 -21.60 -0.78
C CYS A 228 -8.08 -21.08 -1.46
N ILE A 229 -7.17 -22.00 -1.79
CA ILE A 229 -5.85 -21.68 -2.36
C ILE A 229 -5.94 -20.87 -3.65
N THR A 230 -6.96 -21.08 -4.47
CA THR A 230 -7.16 -20.38 -5.75
C THR A 230 -7.30 -18.88 -5.59
N TYR A 231 -7.88 -18.42 -4.47
CA TYR A 231 -8.17 -17.01 -4.19
C TYR A 231 -7.39 -16.44 -3.00
N GLN A 232 -6.44 -17.21 -2.47
CA GLN A 232 -5.64 -16.78 -1.31
C GLN A 232 -4.93 -15.44 -1.54
N ALA A 233 -4.48 -15.20 -2.77
CA ALA A 233 -3.84 -13.93 -3.16
C ALA A 233 -4.76 -12.71 -3.11
N TYR A 234 -6.08 -12.89 -2.96
CA TYR A 234 -6.98 -11.79 -2.66
C TYR A 234 -6.87 -11.31 -1.20
N GLY A 235 -6.01 -11.96 -0.44
CA GLY A 235 -5.63 -11.52 0.90
C GLY A 235 -6.74 -11.65 1.94
N LEU A 236 -6.43 -11.09 3.09
CA LEU A 236 -7.36 -11.06 4.22
C LEU A 236 -8.51 -10.09 3.93
N LYS A 237 -9.70 -10.38 4.47
CA LYS A 237 -10.85 -9.47 4.39
C LYS A 237 -10.55 -8.13 5.08
N GLY A 238 -11.28 -7.11 4.68
CA GLY A 238 -11.11 -5.75 5.17
C GLY A 238 -11.16 -5.63 6.69
N ALA A 239 -12.07 -6.36 7.35
CA ALA A 239 -12.19 -6.41 8.80
C ALA A 239 -10.88 -6.82 9.51
N THR A 240 -10.11 -7.72 8.90
CA THR A 240 -8.83 -8.20 9.47
C THR A 240 -7.67 -7.29 9.06
N ARG A 241 -7.67 -6.81 7.81
CA ARG A 241 -6.60 -5.98 7.27
C ARG A 241 -6.57 -4.58 7.87
N PHE A 242 -7.73 -3.93 7.98
CA PHE A 242 -7.81 -2.51 8.30
C PHE A 242 -7.10 -2.13 9.61
N PRO A 243 -7.31 -2.83 10.74
CA PRO A 243 -6.61 -2.52 11.98
C PRO A 243 -5.08 -2.62 11.87
N ILE A 244 -4.58 -3.58 11.09
CA ILE A 244 -3.14 -3.78 10.88
C ILE A 244 -2.56 -2.67 10.00
N GLU A 245 -3.25 -2.37 8.90
CA GLU A 245 -2.78 -1.45 7.86
C GLU A 245 -2.95 0.02 8.24
N MET A 246 -3.84 0.34 9.17
CA MET A 246 -3.98 1.70 9.73
C MET A 246 -2.92 2.04 10.77
N ASN A 247 -2.02 1.11 11.14
CA ASN A 247 -0.84 1.43 11.93
C ASN A 247 0.17 2.23 11.10
N VAL A 248 -0.14 3.49 10.84
CA VAL A 248 0.65 4.41 10.02
C VAL A 248 1.05 5.63 10.84
N ALA A 249 2.35 5.83 11.00
CA ALA A 249 2.86 6.98 11.76
C ALA A 249 2.39 8.30 11.14
N GLY A 250 1.83 9.18 11.94
CA GLY A 250 1.36 10.50 11.52
C GLY A 250 0.12 10.49 10.63
N ALA A 251 -0.64 9.39 10.55
CA ALA A 251 -1.92 9.36 9.84
C ALA A 251 -2.91 10.36 10.44
N LYS A 252 -3.53 11.18 9.58
CA LYS A 252 -4.58 12.15 9.94
C LYS A 252 -5.89 11.91 9.23
N ALA A 253 -5.83 11.27 8.07
CA ALA A 253 -7.02 10.94 7.30
C ALA A 253 -6.85 9.62 6.55
N VAL A 254 -7.97 8.97 6.24
CA VAL A 254 -8.04 7.81 5.35
C VAL A 254 -9.14 8.02 4.31
N ILE A 255 -8.83 7.73 3.04
CA ILE A 255 -9.81 7.56 1.97
C ILE A 255 -10.06 6.06 1.82
N ILE A 256 -11.29 5.62 1.99
CA ILE A 256 -11.68 4.21 1.90
C ILE A 256 -12.47 3.99 0.61
N GLN A 257 -11.83 3.36 -0.39
CA GLN A 257 -12.46 2.94 -1.63
C GLN A 257 -12.51 1.41 -1.68
N HIS A 258 -13.52 0.81 -1.05
CA HIS A 258 -13.61 -0.63 -0.86
C HIS A 258 -15.06 -1.12 -0.87
N GLY A 259 -15.30 -2.35 -1.35
CA GLY A 259 -16.62 -2.98 -1.38
C GLY A 259 -17.07 -3.44 -2.77
N ILE A 260 -16.40 -3.03 -3.84
CA ILE A 260 -16.79 -3.45 -5.20
C ILE A 260 -16.73 -4.97 -5.36
N ASN A 261 -15.71 -5.63 -4.75
CA ASN A 261 -15.54 -7.08 -4.84
C ASN A 261 -16.58 -7.86 -4.04
N ASP A 262 -17.19 -7.26 -3.01
CA ASP A 262 -18.33 -7.85 -2.32
C ASP A 262 -19.53 -7.98 -3.28
N ILE A 263 -19.68 -7.03 -4.20
CA ILE A 263 -20.79 -6.96 -5.17
C ILE A 263 -20.52 -7.83 -6.40
N ILE A 264 -19.30 -7.78 -6.97
CA ILE A 264 -19.03 -8.40 -8.28
C ILE A 264 -18.50 -9.83 -8.21
N HIS A 265 -18.04 -10.31 -7.05
CA HIS A 265 -17.45 -11.63 -6.93
C HIS A 265 -18.46 -12.78 -6.80
N PRO A 266 -19.58 -12.70 -6.07
CA PRO A 266 -20.55 -13.80 -6.01
C PRO A 266 -21.11 -14.12 -7.38
N VAL A 267 -21.13 -15.40 -7.78
CA VAL A 267 -21.62 -15.86 -9.10
C VAL A 267 -22.45 -17.15 -9.04
N GLY A 268 -22.56 -17.74 -7.83
CA GLY A 268 -23.24 -19.02 -7.62
C GLY A 268 -22.28 -20.21 -7.65
N THR A 269 -22.60 -21.23 -6.87
CA THR A 269 -21.78 -22.44 -6.74
C THR A 269 -21.76 -23.31 -8.00
N ASP A 270 -22.77 -23.19 -8.83
CA ASP A 270 -22.88 -23.79 -10.17
C ASP A 270 -21.86 -23.22 -11.17
N VAL A 271 -21.50 -21.94 -11.00
CA VAL A 271 -20.46 -21.29 -11.81
C VAL A 271 -19.09 -21.41 -11.17
N ASN A 272 -19.03 -21.24 -9.85
CA ASN A 272 -17.78 -21.31 -9.08
C ASN A 272 -18.07 -21.70 -7.61
N PRO A 273 -17.62 -22.89 -7.15
CA PRO A 273 -17.93 -23.39 -5.82
C PRO A 273 -17.43 -22.50 -4.66
N PHE A 274 -16.47 -21.61 -4.93
CA PHE A 274 -15.90 -20.71 -3.93
C PHE A 274 -16.52 -19.29 -3.95
N ARG A 275 -17.55 -19.08 -4.79
CA ARG A 275 -18.19 -17.77 -4.97
C ARG A 275 -19.73 -17.87 -4.92
N PRO A 276 -20.27 -18.41 -3.81
CA PRO A 276 -21.70 -18.68 -3.67
C PRO A 276 -22.52 -17.40 -3.68
N TRP A 277 -23.79 -17.51 -4.09
CA TRP A 277 -24.76 -16.41 -3.99
C TRP A 277 -25.00 -15.94 -2.56
N SER A 278 -24.81 -16.80 -1.57
CA SER A 278 -24.89 -16.44 -0.15
C SER A 278 -23.86 -15.38 0.29
N ASP A 279 -22.84 -15.16 -0.52
CA ASP A 279 -21.85 -14.10 -0.27
C ASP A 279 -22.29 -12.72 -0.78
N MET A 280 -23.39 -12.64 -1.59
CA MET A 280 -23.91 -11.38 -2.07
C MET A 280 -24.45 -10.56 -0.89
N PRO A 281 -23.89 -9.36 -0.64
CA PRO A 281 -24.37 -8.55 0.46
C PRO A 281 -25.66 -7.80 0.14
N THR A 282 -26.38 -7.37 1.16
CA THR A 282 -27.30 -6.26 1.07
C THR A 282 -26.56 -4.93 1.24
N CYS A 283 -27.20 -3.80 0.84
CA CYS A 283 -26.63 -2.47 1.09
C CYS A 283 -26.37 -2.24 2.58
N GLU A 284 -27.34 -2.58 3.41
CA GLU A 284 -27.24 -2.46 4.88
C GLU A 284 -26.06 -3.25 5.48
N GLN A 285 -25.74 -4.42 4.94
CA GLN A 285 -24.59 -5.19 5.36
C GLN A 285 -23.26 -4.50 5.01
N LEU A 286 -23.18 -3.87 3.83
CA LEU A 286 -22.02 -3.08 3.42
C LEU A 286 -21.86 -1.83 4.29
N GLU A 287 -22.97 -1.12 4.52
CA GLU A 287 -23.03 0.07 5.39
C GLU A 287 -22.53 -0.25 6.80
N LYS A 288 -23.10 -1.28 7.41
CA LYS A 288 -22.72 -1.75 8.74
C LYS A 288 -21.26 -2.21 8.78
N GLY A 289 -20.80 -2.93 7.76
CA GLY A 289 -19.40 -3.32 7.63
C GLY A 289 -18.46 -2.12 7.58
N MET A 290 -18.80 -1.09 6.81
CA MET A 290 -18.03 0.14 6.74
C MET A 290 -18.01 0.89 8.09
N GLU A 291 -19.16 1.03 8.73
CA GLU A 291 -19.29 1.71 10.02
C GLU A 291 -18.50 1.00 11.13
N GLU A 292 -18.79 -0.28 11.36
CA GLU A 292 -18.27 -1.01 12.52
C GLU A 292 -16.78 -1.39 12.36
N LEU A 293 -16.35 -1.72 11.13
CA LEU A 293 -15.03 -2.27 10.90
C LEU A 293 -13.99 -1.20 10.53
N TYR A 294 -14.41 -0.12 9.89
CA TYR A 294 -13.50 0.92 9.40
C TYR A 294 -13.66 2.23 10.14
N VAL A 295 -14.85 2.84 10.10
CA VAL A 295 -15.08 4.15 10.70
C VAL A 295 -14.83 4.12 12.21
N ALA A 296 -15.39 3.14 12.92
CA ALA A 296 -15.21 3.00 14.36
C ALA A 296 -13.73 2.87 14.74
N HIS A 297 -12.96 2.04 14.01
CA HIS A 297 -11.52 1.88 14.27
C HIS A 297 -10.72 3.14 13.96
N ALA A 298 -10.97 3.79 12.81
CA ALA A 298 -10.29 5.03 12.43
C ALA A 298 -10.55 6.15 13.46
N ARG A 299 -11.77 6.25 13.96
CA ARG A 299 -12.14 7.21 15.03
C ARG A 299 -11.38 6.94 16.33
N GLN A 300 -11.19 5.68 16.72
CA GLN A 300 -10.37 5.31 17.89
C GLN A 300 -8.92 5.78 17.72
N LEU A 301 -8.41 5.81 16.49
CA LEU A 301 -7.07 6.31 16.15
C LEU A 301 -7.02 7.85 16.01
N GLY A 302 -8.14 8.55 16.09
CA GLY A 302 -8.22 9.99 15.84
C GLY A 302 -7.99 10.38 14.38
N VAL A 303 -8.31 9.48 13.44
CA VAL A 303 -8.12 9.64 11.99
C VAL A 303 -9.45 10.04 11.34
N ALA A 304 -9.44 11.09 10.55
CA ALA A 304 -10.58 11.51 9.72
C ALA A 304 -10.86 10.47 8.63
N VAL A 305 -12.15 10.22 8.32
CA VAL A 305 -12.56 9.18 7.38
C VAL A 305 -13.29 9.80 6.19
N TRP A 306 -12.77 9.57 5.00
CA TRP A 306 -13.38 9.97 3.74
C TRP A 306 -13.86 8.72 2.99
N ALA A 307 -15.13 8.69 2.64
CA ALA A 307 -15.65 7.64 1.77
C ALA A 307 -15.18 7.85 0.34
N GLY A 308 -14.82 6.76 -0.36
CA GLY A 308 -14.52 6.74 -1.78
C GLY A 308 -15.56 5.91 -2.53
N THR A 309 -16.37 6.54 -3.41
CA THR A 309 -17.42 5.84 -4.13
C THR A 309 -16.89 4.75 -5.06
N LEU A 310 -17.66 3.69 -5.24
CA LEU A 310 -17.36 2.57 -6.12
C LEU A 310 -17.57 2.96 -7.58
N LEU A 311 -16.64 2.56 -8.45
CA LEU A 311 -16.68 2.89 -9.87
C LEU A 311 -17.86 2.21 -10.61
N PRO A 312 -18.30 2.74 -11.78
CA PRO A 312 -19.24 2.07 -12.67
C PRO A 312 -18.77 0.66 -13.05
N ILE A 313 -19.71 -0.26 -13.22
CA ILE A 313 -19.43 -1.68 -13.48
C ILE A 313 -20.02 -2.21 -14.79
N GLN A 314 -20.66 -1.36 -15.59
CA GLN A 314 -21.18 -1.78 -16.91
C GLN A 314 -20.06 -2.33 -17.79
N GLY A 315 -20.30 -3.44 -18.46
CA GLY A 315 -19.29 -4.16 -19.24
C GLY A 315 -18.41 -5.09 -18.42
N TRP A 316 -18.49 -5.08 -17.09
CA TRP A 316 -17.81 -6.08 -16.27
C TRP A 316 -18.46 -7.46 -16.45
N ARG A 317 -17.68 -8.52 -16.47
CA ARG A 317 -18.11 -9.92 -16.75
C ARG A 317 -19.25 -10.45 -15.87
N THR A 318 -19.47 -9.88 -14.71
CA THR A 318 -20.52 -10.27 -13.76
C THR A 318 -21.57 -9.17 -13.59
N TYR A 319 -21.61 -8.19 -14.49
CA TYR A 319 -22.56 -7.11 -14.45
C TYR A 319 -24.00 -7.64 -14.51
N THR A 320 -24.86 -7.10 -13.68
CA THR A 320 -26.32 -7.12 -13.78
C THR A 320 -26.88 -5.80 -13.28
N ASP A 321 -28.12 -5.47 -13.66
CA ASP A 321 -28.76 -4.24 -13.20
C ASP A 321 -28.95 -4.22 -11.67
N GLU A 322 -29.18 -5.39 -11.05
CA GLU A 322 -29.31 -5.52 -9.59
C GLU A 322 -28.00 -5.21 -8.87
N ARG A 323 -26.88 -5.66 -9.42
CA ARG A 323 -25.53 -5.35 -8.86
C ARG A 323 -25.21 -3.87 -8.97
N ASP A 324 -25.57 -3.26 -10.10
CA ASP A 324 -25.37 -1.83 -10.27
C ASP A 324 -26.31 -1.02 -9.38
N ALA A 325 -27.56 -1.46 -9.21
CA ALA A 325 -28.48 -0.85 -8.25
C ALA A 325 -27.94 -0.90 -6.81
N LEU A 326 -27.38 -2.04 -6.38
CA LEU A 326 -26.73 -2.19 -5.08
C LEU A 326 -25.52 -1.24 -4.96
N ARG A 327 -24.65 -1.18 -5.97
CA ARG A 327 -23.51 -0.26 -6.02
C ARG A 327 -23.96 1.20 -5.90
N GLN A 328 -24.99 1.58 -6.65
CA GLN A 328 -25.53 2.95 -6.62
C GLN A 328 -26.13 3.30 -5.26
N ALA A 329 -26.88 2.38 -4.64
CA ALA A 329 -27.42 2.57 -3.29
C ALA A 329 -26.31 2.78 -2.26
N PHE A 330 -25.27 1.94 -2.29
CA PHE A 330 -24.13 2.07 -1.41
C PHE A 330 -23.34 3.37 -1.66
N ASN A 331 -23.14 3.76 -2.93
CA ASN A 331 -22.53 5.04 -3.29
C ASN A 331 -23.36 6.22 -2.78
N GLN A 332 -24.69 6.14 -2.87
CA GLN A 332 -25.58 7.19 -2.36
C GLN A 332 -25.46 7.34 -0.84
N TRP A 333 -25.42 6.23 -0.13
CA TRP A 333 -25.19 6.24 1.31
C TRP A 333 -23.82 6.88 1.65
N MET A 334 -22.73 6.51 0.95
CA MET A 334 -21.41 7.10 1.15
C MET A 334 -21.38 8.62 0.92
N ARG A 335 -22.20 9.14 -0.01
CA ARG A 335 -22.28 10.58 -0.29
C ARG A 335 -23.03 11.36 0.78
N THR A 336 -23.97 10.73 1.46
CA THR A 336 -24.92 11.42 2.34
C THR A 336 -24.79 11.09 3.83
N SER A 337 -24.06 10.03 4.15
CA SER A 337 -23.93 9.58 5.53
C SER A 337 -23.08 10.56 6.37
N PRO A 338 -23.57 10.95 7.56
CA PRO A 338 -22.83 11.82 8.48
C PRO A 338 -21.67 11.11 9.19
N LEU A 339 -21.48 9.81 8.94
CA LEU A 339 -20.38 9.04 9.52
C LEU A 339 -19.02 9.46 8.96
N PHE A 340 -18.99 10.00 7.74
CA PHE A 340 -17.78 10.41 7.05
C PHE A 340 -17.51 11.91 7.20
N ASP A 341 -16.24 12.28 7.26
CA ASP A 341 -15.82 13.69 7.23
C ASP A 341 -15.93 14.29 5.82
N GLY A 342 -16.11 13.44 4.81
CA GLY A 342 -16.34 13.82 3.43
C GLY A 342 -16.41 12.62 2.50
N CYS A 343 -16.63 12.89 1.23
CA CYS A 343 -16.73 11.88 0.18
C CYS A 343 -15.88 12.27 -1.03
N VAL A 344 -15.03 11.35 -1.47
CA VAL A 344 -14.33 11.42 -2.76
C VAL A 344 -15.18 10.68 -3.78
N ASP A 345 -15.87 11.41 -4.64
CA ASP A 345 -16.83 10.84 -5.58
C ASP A 345 -16.16 10.34 -6.88
N PHE A 346 -15.45 9.22 -6.77
CA PHE A 346 -14.80 8.58 -7.92
C PHE A 346 -15.80 8.16 -8.99
N ASP A 347 -16.97 7.67 -8.60
CA ASP A 347 -18.05 7.29 -9.52
C ASP A 347 -18.42 8.46 -10.44
N ARG A 348 -18.71 9.61 -9.85
CA ARG A 348 -19.08 10.81 -10.62
C ARG A 348 -17.93 11.33 -11.48
N ALA A 349 -16.70 11.16 -11.04
CA ALA A 349 -15.54 11.64 -11.75
C ALA A 349 -15.23 10.86 -13.03
N VAL A 350 -15.58 9.56 -13.08
CA VAL A 350 -15.20 8.68 -14.20
C VAL A 350 -16.38 8.10 -14.99
N ARG A 351 -17.60 8.18 -14.48
CA ARG A 351 -18.76 7.65 -15.19
C ARG A 351 -19.02 8.45 -16.46
N ASP A 352 -19.44 7.72 -17.51
CA ASP A 352 -19.94 8.34 -18.72
C ASP A 352 -21.26 9.07 -18.41
N PRO A 353 -21.40 10.36 -18.74
CA PRO A 353 -22.66 11.10 -18.54
C PRO A 353 -23.86 10.51 -19.29
N GLU A 354 -23.62 9.90 -20.45
CA GLU A 354 -24.67 9.30 -21.30
C GLU A 354 -24.97 7.85 -20.92
N GLN A 355 -23.98 7.14 -20.31
CA GLN A 355 -24.09 5.75 -19.86
C GLN A 355 -23.49 5.59 -18.46
N PRO A 356 -24.18 6.06 -17.42
CA PRO A 356 -23.60 6.23 -16.06
C PRO A 356 -23.45 4.94 -15.23
N LYS A 357 -23.71 3.77 -15.80
CA LYS A 357 -23.71 2.47 -15.09
C LYS A 357 -22.34 1.82 -14.97
#